data_cb525cdddf8c159e986ffcfb4f9e708b
#
_entry.id   cb525cdddf8c159e986ffcfb4f9e708b
#
_cell.length_a   1.000
_cell.length_b   1.000
_cell.length_c   1.000
_cell.angle_alpha   90.00
_cell.angle_beta   90.00
_cell.angle_gamma   90.00
#
_symmetry.space_group_name_H-M   'P 1'
#
loop_
_entity.id
_entity.type
_entity.pdbx_description
1 polymer ?
#
loop_
_entity_poly.entity_id
_entity_poly.type
_entity_poly.pdbx_seq_one_letter_code
_entity_poly.pdbx_strand_id
1 'polypeptide(L)'
;MSRYLIAAVVLLFTLPAMADSPSYNFVEAGYQSVDLDVGGGLDVDGDGWGLGGSFEIGEHMFVFASYADTGFDFNVDLTQLQAGLGWKTDLTDNTNFFASAAYVDAEVDAPGFNSIDESGYGIGIGVRSNVSPLIELYGEISYVDLGSGSDSTAFGGGIYFNLTENFALGVGASTDDDVTAYGANVRFYFGN
;
A
#
# COMPACT_ATOMS: atom_id res chain seq x y z
N MET A 1 -1.55 -17.30 -20.12
CA MET A 1 -0.42 -16.66 -19.43
C MET A 1 -0.55 -16.64 -17.88
N SER A 2 -1.71 -16.90 -17.29
CA SER A 2 -1.92 -16.78 -15.82
C SER A 2 -1.33 -17.92 -14.94
N ARG A 3 -0.97 -19.05 -15.50
CA ARG A 3 -0.45 -20.21 -14.74
C ARG A 3 1.01 -20.08 -14.29
N TYR A 4 1.80 -19.24 -14.93
CA TYR A 4 3.23 -19.07 -14.62
C TYR A 4 3.49 -17.99 -13.59
N LEU A 5 2.56 -17.04 -13.41
CA LEU A 5 2.65 -16.00 -12.38
C LEU A 5 2.42 -16.58 -10.97
N ILE A 6 1.48 -17.51 -10.84
CA ILE A 6 1.20 -18.19 -9.55
C ILE A 6 2.38 -19.07 -9.13
N ALA A 7 3.08 -19.71 -10.09
CA ALA A 7 4.26 -20.53 -9.80
C ALA A 7 5.48 -19.71 -9.36
N ALA A 8 5.63 -18.45 -9.83
CA ALA A 8 6.74 -17.58 -9.44
C ALA A 8 6.59 -17.05 -8.00
N VAL A 9 5.37 -16.81 -7.54
CA VAL A 9 5.10 -16.38 -6.16
C VAL A 9 5.35 -17.51 -5.16
N VAL A 10 5.03 -18.76 -5.50
CA VAL A 10 5.23 -19.92 -4.63
C VAL A 10 6.72 -20.28 -4.45
N LEU A 11 7.57 -19.97 -5.43
CA LEU A 11 9.00 -20.30 -5.37
C LEU A 11 9.82 -19.35 -4.47
N LEU A 12 9.30 -18.18 -4.11
CA LEU A 12 9.97 -17.23 -3.21
C LEU A 12 9.89 -17.62 -1.73
N PHE A 13 8.97 -18.51 -1.35
CA PHE A 13 8.76 -18.91 0.04
C PHE A 13 9.66 -20.07 0.53
N THR A 14 10.56 -20.57 -0.29
CA THR A 14 11.39 -21.74 0.08
C THR A 14 12.84 -21.41 0.49
N LEU A 15 13.21 -20.13 0.60
CA LEU A 15 14.51 -19.76 1.13
C LEU A 15 14.48 -19.85 2.65
N PRO A 16 15.45 -20.53 3.30
CA PRO A 16 15.57 -20.50 4.75
C PRO A 16 15.96 -19.09 5.18
N ALA A 17 14.99 -18.31 5.58
CA ALA A 17 15.23 -16.98 6.09
C ALA A 17 15.59 -17.09 7.58
N MET A 18 16.76 -16.60 7.94
CA MET A 18 17.12 -16.27 9.32
C MET A 18 16.80 -14.80 9.61
N ALA A 19 15.61 -14.39 9.25
CA ALA A 19 15.13 -13.04 9.49
C ALA A 19 13.93 -13.12 10.44
N ASP A 20 13.84 -12.17 11.35
CA ASP A 20 12.70 -12.02 12.24
C ASP A 20 11.43 -11.60 11.46
N SER A 21 10.26 -11.79 12.04
CA SER A 21 8.98 -11.34 11.50
C SER A 21 9.00 -9.83 11.18
N PRO A 22 8.33 -9.39 10.09
CA PRO A 22 8.22 -7.97 9.74
C PRO A 22 7.60 -7.14 10.86
N SER A 23 8.23 -6.00 11.18
CA SER A 23 7.71 -5.05 12.17
C SER A 23 6.61 -4.18 11.56
N TYR A 24 5.58 -3.89 12.36
CA TYR A 24 4.52 -2.92 12.04
C TYR A 24 4.69 -1.59 12.80
N ASN A 25 5.84 -1.37 13.45
CA ASN A 25 6.21 -0.11 14.04
C ASN A 25 7.06 0.69 13.07
N PHE A 26 6.44 1.52 12.23
CA PHE A 26 7.16 2.31 11.26
C PHE A 26 6.44 3.61 10.90
N VAL A 27 7.21 4.55 10.35
CA VAL A 27 6.74 5.68 9.57
C VAL A 27 7.40 5.64 8.20
N GLU A 28 6.70 6.10 7.17
CA GLU A 28 7.24 6.13 5.81
C GLU A 28 6.81 7.38 5.06
N ALA A 29 7.63 7.77 4.10
CA ALA A 29 7.33 8.82 3.13
C ALA A 29 7.74 8.34 1.75
N GLY A 30 6.95 8.68 0.74
CA GLY A 30 7.19 8.22 -0.61
C GLY A 30 6.70 9.16 -1.68
N TYR A 31 7.09 8.83 -2.90
CA TYR A 31 6.63 9.45 -4.13
C TYR A 31 5.99 8.37 -4.99
N GLN A 32 4.92 8.73 -5.68
CA GLN A 32 4.19 7.82 -6.57
C GLN A 32 3.93 8.47 -7.93
N SER A 33 3.85 7.63 -8.95
CA SER A 33 3.32 7.93 -10.27
C SER A 33 2.08 7.08 -10.50
N VAL A 34 1.04 7.67 -11.04
CA VAL A 34 -0.27 7.06 -11.22
C VAL A 34 -0.70 7.22 -12.66
N ASP A 35 -1.07 6.11 -13.28
CA ASP A 35 -1.65 6.05 -14.62
C ASP A 35 -3.14 5.71 -14.49
N LEU A 36 -4.02 6.58 -14.94
CA LEU A 36 -5.48 6.42 -14.91
C LEU A 36 -6.03 6.24 -16.33
N ASP A 37 -6.61 5.09 -16.64
CA ASP A 37 -7.35 4.83 -17.88
C ASP A 37 -8.79 5.38 -17.75
N VAL A 38 -9.06 6.52 -18.41
CA VAL A 38 -10.40 7.12 -18.41
C VAL A 38 -11.29 6.59 -19.54
N GLY A 39 -10.84 5.53 -20.21
CA GLY A 39 -11.55 4.91 -21.32
C GLY A 39 -11.36 5.62 -22.66
N GLY A 40 -11.73 4.95 -23.76
CA GLY A 40 -11.61 5.53 -25.11
C GLY A 40 -10.17 5.67 -25.61
N GLY A 41 -9.17 5.09 -24.93
CA GLY A 41 -7.75 5.20 -25.24
C GLY A 41 -7.14 6.53 -24.82
N LEU A 42 -7.68 7.12 -23.76
CA LEU A 42 -7.14 8.30 -23.09
C LEU A 42 -6.61 7.89 -21.73
N ASP A 43 -5.33 8.10 -21.50
CA ASP A 43 -4.67 7.93 -20.23
C ASP A 43 -4.42 9.31 -19.61
N VAL A 44 -4.56 9.42 -18.29
CA VAL A 44 -4.26 10.62 -17.51
C VAL A 44 -3.18 10.25 -16.51
N ASP A 45 -2.06 10.93 -16.63
CA ASP A 45 -0.91 10.71 -15.75
C ASP A 45 -1.00 11.63 -14.52
N GLY A 46 -0.60 11.10 -13.39
CA GLY A 46 -0.48 11.85 -12.14
C GLY A 46 0.77 11.46 -11.38
N ASP A 47 1.22 12.39 -10.56
CA ASP A 47 2.31 12.13 -9.63
C ASP A 47 2.08 12.83 -8.30
N GLY A 48 2.64 12.25 -7.25
CA GLY A 48 2.37 12.75 -5.92
C GLY A 48 3.30 12.22 -4.86
N TRP A 49 3.03 12.62 -3.65
CA TRP A 49 3.76 12.18 -2.47
C TRP A 49 2.79 11.63 -1.42
N GLY A 50 3.32 10.81 -0.55
CA GLY A 50 2.54 10.24 0.55
C GLY A 50 3.35 10.10 1.83
N LEU A 51 2.64 10.11 2.93
CA LEU A 51 3.14 9.81 4.26
C LEU A 51 2.29 8.69 4.84
N GLY A 52 2.92 7.78 5.56
CA GLY A 52 2.21 6.70 6.23
C GLY A 52 2.89 6.30 7.53
N GLY A 53 2.17 5.54 8.32
CA GLY A 53 2.74 4.96 9.52
C GLY A 53 1.84 3.90 10.13
N SER A 54 2.46 3.05 10.91
CA SER A 54 1.81 1.97 11.64
C SER A 54 2.44 1.81 13.01
N PHE A 55 1.64 1.38 13.97
CA PHE A 55 2.06 1.13 15.34
C PHE A 55 1.37 -0.12 15.89
N GLU A 56 2.15 -1.05 16.43
CA GLU A 56 1.66 -2.28 17.05
C GLU A 56 0.99 -2.03 18.39
N ILE A 57 -0.15 -2.66 18.60
CA ILE A 57 -0.87 -2.69 19.88
C ILE A 57 -0.95 -4.14 20.36
N GLY A 58 0.00 -4.52 21.21
CA GLY A 58 0.16 -5.91 21.62
C GLY A 58 0.71 -6.79 20.49
N GLU A 59 0.45 -8.10 20.57
CA GLU A 59 1.10 -9.08 19.70
C GLU A 59 0.46 -9.21 18.30
N HIS A 60 -0.84 -8.94 18.20
CA HIS A 60 -1.62 -9.28 17.00
C HIS A 60 -2.33 -8.10 16.35
N MET A 61 -2.31 -6.92 16.96
CA MET A 61 -3.03 -5.75 16.46
C MET A 61 -2.08 -4.63 16.10
N PHE A 62 -2.47 -3.81 15.14
CA PHE A 62 -1.80 -2.56 14.82
C PHE A 62 -2.81 -1.49 14.40
N VAL A 63 -2.46 -0.24 14.63
CA VAL A 63 -3.14 0.92 14.06
C VAL A 63 -2.30 1.45 12.92
N PHE A 64 -2.93 2.06 11.93
CA PHE A 64 -2.23 2.70 10.84
C PHE A 64 -2.97 3.93 10.34
N ALA A 65 -2.22 4.84 9.74
CA ALA A 65 -2.76 5.97 9.01
C ALA A 65 -1.87 6.29 7.83
N SER A 66 -2.47 6.82 6.76
CA SER A 66 -1.75 7.32 5.60
C SER A 66 -2.44 8.56 5.01
N TYR A 67 -1.65 9.39 4.38
CA TYR A 67 -2.05 10.57 3.62
C TYR A 67 -1.30 10.55 2.29
N ALA A 68 -2.01 10.83 1.21
CA ALA A 68 -1.43 10.98 -0.11
C ALA A 68 -2.02 12.22 -0.80
N ASP A 69 -1.19 12.88 -1.59
CA ASP A 69 -1.55 14.04 -2.39
C ASP A 69 -0.98 13.82 -3.80
N THR A 70 -1.86 13.76 -4.80
CA THR A 70 -1.53 13.38 -6.17
C THR A 70 -2.11 14.43 -7.13
N GLY A 71 -1.23 15.10 -7.85
CA GLY A 71 -1.59 16.02 -8.92
C GLY A 71 -1.66 15.29 -10.26
N PHE A 72 -2.77 15.45 -10.96
CA PHE A 72 -2.99 14.92 -12.30
C PHE A 72 -2.88 16.00 -13.36
N ASP A 73 -2.80 15.60 -14.62
CA ASP A 73 -2.95 16.48 -15.75
C ASP A 73 -4.22 17.36 -15.63
N PHE A 74 -4.21 18.52 -16.28
CA PHE A 74 -5.31 19.51 -16.24
C PHE A 74 -5.52 20.21 -14.89
N ASN A 75 -4.55 20.16 -13.98
CA ASN A 75 -4.59 20.70 -12.62
C ASN A 75 -5.76 20.11 -11.78
N VAL A 76 -5.94 18.83 -11.87
CA VAL A 76 -6.80 18.05 -10.97
C VAL A 76 -5.94 17.48 -9.85
N ASP A 77 -6.30 17.76 -8.61
CA ASP A 77 -5.61 17.27 -7.44
C ASP A 77 -6.49 16.26 -6.68
N LEU A 78 -5.92 15.14 -6.26
CA LEU A 78 -6.56 14.13 -5.42
C LEU A 78 -5.82 14.03 -4.10
N THR A 79 -6.53 14.32 -3.02
CA THR A 79 -6.04 14.10 -1.66
C THR A 79 -6.74 12.91 -1.06
N GLN A 80 -5.99 11.99 -0.44
CA GLN A 80 -6.52 10.81 0.23
C GLN A 80 -6.01 10.72 1.65
N LEU A 81 -6.92 10.46 2.59
CA LEU A 81 -6.62 10.16 3.99
C LEU A 81 -7.19 8.80 4.34
N GLN A 82 -6.41 7.98 5.01
CA GLN A 82 -6.84 6.68 5.50
C GLN A 82 -6.39 6.49 6.94
N ALA A 83 -7.26 5.93 7.79
CA ALA A 83 -6.90 5.56 9.15
C ALA A 83 -7.67 4.32 9.59
N GLY A 84 -6.99 3.38 10.23
CA GLY A 84 -7.60 2.09 10.52
C GLY A 84 -6.90 1.24 11.55
N LEU A 85 -7.43 0.04 11.67
CA LEU A 85 -6.95 -1.04 12.53
C LEU A 85 -6.59 -2.24 11.66
N GLY A 86 -5.53 -2.92 12.04
CA GLY A 86 -5.16 -4.20 11.45
C GLY A 86 -4.96 -5.29 12.49
N TRP A 87 -5.10 -6.51 12.03
CA TRP A 87 -4.77 -7.72 12.75
C TRP A 87 -3.72 -8.49 11.98
N LYS A 88 -2.76 -9.07 12.69
CA LYS A 88 -1.68 -9.88 12.10
C LYS A 88 -1.50 -11.20 12.81
N THR A 89 -1.00 -12.18 12.10
CA THR A 89 -0.59 -13.48 12.65
C THR A 89 0.60 -14.02 11.88
N ASP A 90 1.48 -14.71 12.58
CA ASP A 90 2.62 -15.37 11.97
C ASP A 90 2.16 -16.60 11.19
N LEU A 91 2.55 -16.68 9.93
CA LEU A 91 2.47 -17.89 9.11
C LEU A 91 3.74 -18.74 9.29
N THR A 92 4.87 -18.08 9.44
CA THR A 92 6.19 -18.64 9.73
C THR A 92 6.97 -17.64 10.60
N ASP A 93 8.17 -18.02 11.04
CA ASP A 93 9.04 -17.15 11.86
C ASP A 93 9.39 -15.81 11.17
N ASN A 94 9.27 -15.72 9.85
CA ASN A 94 9.65 -14.56 9.05
C ASN A 94 8.53 -14.02 8.15
N THR A 95 7.32 -14.55 8.26
CA THR A 95 6.20 -14.21 7.37
C THR A 95 4.94 -14.01 8.17
N ASN A 96 4.30 -12.85 8.01
CA ASN A 96 3.00 -12.54 8.58
C ASN A 96 1.92 -12.51 7.50
N PHE A 97 0.74 -13.00 7.86
CA PHE A 97 -0.52 -12.62 7.24
C PHE A 97 -1.11 -11.46 8.02
N PHE A 98 -1.75 -10.52 7.33
CA PHE A 98 -2.51 -9.44 7.96
C PHE A 98 -3.88 -9.23 7.31
N ALA A 99 -4.80 -8.68 8.08
CA ALA A 99 -6.07 -8.16 7.63
C ALA A 99 -6.28 -6.77 8.24
N SER A 100 -6.90 -5.85 7.51
CA SER A 100 -7.10 -4.47 7.92
C SER A 100 -8.50 -3.97 7.59
N ALA A 101 -8.95 -2.96 8.35
CA ALA A 101 -10.13 -2.17 8.05
C ALA A 101 -9.85 -0.70 8.39
N ALA A 102 -10.29 0.21 7.54
CA ALA A 102 -10.02 1.62 7.64
C ALA A 102 -11.24 2.47 7.27
N TYR A 103 -11.28 3.66 7.83
CA TYR A 103 -11.98 4.80 7.26
C TYR A 103 -11.11 5.40 6.16
N VAL A 104 -11.74 5.76 5.05
CA VAL A 104 -11.11 6.39 3.89
C VAL A 104 -11.85 7.68 3.59
N ASP A 105 -11.11 8.72 3.29
CA ASP A 105 -11.60 10.03 2.89
C ASP A 105 -10.80 10.48 1.67
N ALA A 106 -11.50 10.94 0.63
CA ALA A 106 -10.91 11.35 -0.64
C ALA A 106 -11.53 12.68 -1.08
N GLU A 107 -10.68 13.65 -1.42
CA GLU A 107 -11.06 14.96 -1.93
C GLU A 107 -10.46 15.16 -3.32
N VAL A 108 -11.32 15.53 -4.28
CA VAL A 108 -10.91 15.86 -5.64
C VAL A 108 -11.14 17.34 -5.87
N ASP A 109 -10.08 18.06 -6.20
CA ASP A 109 -10.11 19.47 -6.61
C ASP A 109 -9.85 19.61 -8.11
N ALA A 110 -10.71 20.35 -8.81
CA ALA A 110 -10.55 20.62 -10.23
C ALA A 110 -10.84 22.12 -10.55
N PRO A 111 -10.09 22.77 -11.45
CA PRO A 111 -10.26 24.18 -11.76
C PRO A 111 -11.67 24.51 -12.29
N GLY A 112 -12.35 25.45 -11.60
CA GLY A 112 -13.68 25.92 -12.01
C GLY A 112 -14.85 25.06 -11.53
N PHE A 113 -14.58 24.03 -10.74
CA PHE A 113 -15.56 23.20 -10.05
C PHE A 113 -15.42 23.37 -8.53
N ASN A 114 -16.46 23.04 -7.77
CA ASN A 114 -16.32 22.88 -6.33
C ASN A 114 -15.60 21.57 -6.06
N SER A 115 -14.81 21.50 -4.99
CA SER A 115 -14.22 20.25 -4.53
C SER A 115 -15.31 19.20 -4.25
N ILE A 116 -14.97 17.95 -4.52
CA ILE A 116 -15.82 16.80 -4.28
C ILE A 116 -15.16 15.98 -3.18
N ASP A 117 -15.83 15.89 -2.03
CA ASP A 117 -15.41 15.09 -0.90
C ASP A 117 -16.24 13.81 -0.86
N GLU A 118 -15.58 12.67 -0.80
CA GLU A 118 -16.19 11.37 -0.61
C GLU A 118 -15.51 10.61 0.52
N SER A 119 -16.28 9.93 1.32
CA SER A 119 -15.73 9.12 2.40
C SER A 119 -16.41 7.76 2.48
N GLY A 120 -15.68 6.80 3.01
CA GLY A 120 -16.15 5.44 3.07
C GLY A 120 -15.29 4.54 3.92
N TYR A 121 -15.18 3.31 3.53
CA TYR A 121 -14.37 2.32 4.22
C TYR A 121 -13.50 1.53 3.26
N GLY A 122 -12.36 1.07 3.79
CA GLY A 122 -11.47 0.13 3.12
C GLY A 122 -11.28 -1.12 3.94
N ILE A 123 -11.11 -2.24 3.27
CA ILE A 123 -10.64 -3.49 3.87
C ILE A 123 -9.48 -4.03 3.07
N GLY A 124 -8.52 -4.68 3.74
CA GLY A 124 -7.36 -5.25 3.07
C GLY A 124 -6.96 -6.58 3.70
N ILE A 125 -6.36 -7.43 2.91
CA ILE A 125 -5.66 -8.64 3.36
C ILE A 125 -4.33 -8.75 2.63
N GLY A 126 -3.31 -9.23 3.31
CA GLY A 126 -2.01 -9.34 2.67
C GLY A 126 -1.01 -10.19 3.45
N VAL A 127 0.17 -10.24 2.90
CA VAL A 127 1.32 -10.97 3.44
C VAL A 127 2.55 -10.07 3.41
N ARG A 128 3.33 -10.10 4.49
CA ARG A 128 4.66 -9.49 4.57
C ARG A 128 5.67 -10.58 4.96
N SER A 129 6.82 -10.58 4.33
CA SER A 129 7.84 -11.60 4.55
C SER A 129 9.25 -11.03 4.48
N ASN A 130 10.02 -11.20 5.53
CA ASN A 130 11.47 -10.95 5.53
C ASN A 130 12.18 -12.15 4.92
N VAL A 131 12.34 -12.18 3.59
CA VAL A 131 13.01 -13.27 2.87
C VAL A 131 14.52 -13.33 3.13
N SER A 132 15.07 -12.25 3.65
CA SER A 132 16.42 -12.16 4.22
C SER A 132 16.50 -10.96 5.16
N PRO A 133 17.56 -10.79 5.97
CA PRO A 133 17.74 -9.57 6.79
C PRO A 133 17.76 -8.27 5.99
N LEU A 134 18.09 -8.34 4.69
CA LEU A 134 18.16 -7.19 3.80
C LEU A 134 16.91 -6.98 2.95
N ILE A 135 15.99 -7.96 2.87
CA ILE A 135 14.89 -7.92 1.91
C ILE A 135 13.58 -8.33 2.60
N GLU A 136 12.63 -7.42 2.57
CA GLU A 136 11.23 -7.68 2.88
C GLU A 136 10.39 -7.62 1.60
N LEU A 137 9.50 -8.60 1.42
CA LEU A 137 8.48 -8.61 0.37
C LEU A 137 7.11 -8.40 0.99
N TYR A 138 6.23 -7.72 0.27
CA TYR A 138 4.83 -7.61 0.66
C TYR A 138 3.91 -7.74 -0.55
N GLY A 139 2.67 -8.19 -0.28
CA GLY A 139 1.60 -8.23 -1.26
C GLY A 139 0.26 -8.09 -0.53
N GLU A 140 -0.67 -7.35 -1.15
CA GLU A 140 -1.97 -7.02 -0.58
C GLU A 140 -3.06 -7.03 -1.64
N ILE A 141 -4.26 -7.41 -1.22
CA ILE A 141 -5.51 -7.18 -1.93
C ILE A 141 -6.34 -6.27 -1.06
N SER A 142 -6.81 -5.15 -1.61
CA SER A 142 -7.64 -4.19 -0.91
C SER A 142 -8.94 -3.91 -1.68
N TYR A 143 -9.98 -3.59 -0.93
CA TYR A 143 -11.26 -3.12 -1.42
C TYR A 143 -11.61 -1.83 -0.71
N VAL A 144 -12.02 -0.82 -1.47
CA VAL A 144 -12.47 0.48 -0.97
C VAL A 144 -13.84 0.77 -1.53
N ASP A 145 -14.75 1.27 -0.68
CA ASP A 145 -16.09 1.72 -1.03
C ASP A 145 -16.30 3.13 -0.46
N LEU A 146 -16.38 4.13 -1.33
CA LEU A 146 -16.59 5.53 -0.99
C LEU A 146 -18.09 5.93 -0.98
N GLY A 147 -19.01 4.96 -1.08
CA GLY A 147 -20.44 5.15 -0.81
C GLY A 147 -21.28 5.74 -1.94
N SER A 148 -20.71 6.41 -2.91
CA SER A 148 -21.46 7.01 -4.05
C SER A 148 -21.57 6.10 -5.27
N GLY A 149 -21.25 4.81 -5.10
CA GLY A 149 -21.15 3.82 -6.17
C GLY A 149 -19.76 3.76 -6.78
N SER A 150 -18.79 4.35 -6.10
CA SER A 150 -17.36 4.29 -6.42
C SER A 150 -16.71 3.26 -5.52
N ASP A 151 -16.62 2.03 -5.98
CA ASP A 151 -15.91 0.96 -5.31
C ASP A 151 -14.77 0.43 -6.21
N SER A 152 -13.69 0.03 -5.60
CA SER A 152 -12.50 -0.47 -6.30
C SER A 152 -11.86 -1.63 -5.53
N THR A 153 -11.33 -2.59 -6.28
CA THR A 153 -10.52 -3.69 -5.75
C THR A 153 -9.13 -3.61 -6.37
N ALA A 154 -8.14 -3.32 -5.54
CA ALA A 154 -6.77 -3.18 -5.97
C ALA A 154 -5.91 -4.38 -5.53
N PHE A 155 -4.89 -4.66 -6.31
CA PHE A 155 -3.83 -5.62 -6.02
C PHE A 155 -2.51 -4.86 -5.97
N GLY A 156 -1.83 -4.95 -4.85
CA GLY A 156 -0.57 -4.26 -4.64
C GLY A 156 0.54 -5.17 -4.13
N GLY A 157 1.77 -4.72 -4.29
CA GLY A 157 2.93 -5.41 -3.74
C GLY A 157 4.23 -4.69 -4.03
N GLY A 158 5.27 -5.11 -3.32
CA GLY A 158 6.58 -4.49 -3.49
C GLY A 158 7.67 -5.15 -2.67
N ILE A 159 8.80 -4.49 -2.66
CA ILE A 159 10.02 -4.93 -2.01
C ILE A 159 10.62 -3.76 -1.20
N TYR A 160 11.05 -4.06 0.01
CA TYR A 160 11.87 -3.18 0.83
C TYR A 160 13.29 -3.74 0.93
N PHE A 161 14.26 -2.84 0.78
CA PHE A 161 15.67 -3.10 1.01
C PHE A 161 16.05 -2.48 2.36
N ASN A 162 16.24 -3.30 3.39
CA ASN A 162 16.64 -2.90 4.73
C ASN A 162 18.11 -2.48 4.71
N LEU A 163 18.38 -1.18 4.68
CA LEU A 163 19.73 -0.62 4.67
C LEU A 163 20.41 -0.71 6.05
N THR A 164 19.60 -0.60 7.09
CA THR A 164 19.97 -0.77 8.49
C THR A 164 18.80 -1.41 9.24
N GLU A 165 18.94 -1.69 10.53
CA GLU A 165 17.85 -2.19 11.38
C GLU A 165 16.65 -1.23 11.44
N ASN A 166 16.87 0.06 11.20
CA ASN A 166 15.83 1.09 11.30
C ASN A 166 15.41 1.72 9.96
N PHE A 167 16.22 1.56 8.88
CA PHE A 167 15.95 2.23 7.61
C PHE A 167 15.81 1.25 6.46
N ALA A 168 14.76 1.42 5.67
CA ALA A 168 14.56 0.69 4.43
C ALA A 168 14.20 1.64 3.27
N LEU A 169 14.55 1.23 2.06
CA LEU A 169 14.07 1.80 0.81
C LEU A 169 13.09 0.82 0.17
N GLY A 170 11.91 1.30 -0.21
CA GLY A 170 10.88 0.50 -0.84
C GLY A 170 10.62 0.92 -2.28
N VAL A 171 10.22 -0.05 -3.08
CA VAL A 171 9.58 0.14 -4.37
C VAL A 171 8.39 -0.79 -4.48
N GLY A 172 7.31 -0.33 -5.10
CA GLY A 172 6.09 -1.12 -5.23
C GLY A 172 5.22 -0.66 -6.38
N ALA A 173 4.20 -1.45 -6.64
CA ALA A 173 3.16 -1.14 -7.59
C ALA A 173 1.82 -1.65 -7.08
N SER A 174 0.75 -0.97 -7.48
CA SER A 174 -0.61 -1.43 -7.29
C SER A 174 -1.42 -1.20 -8.56
N THR A 175 -2.43 -2.02 -8.76
CA THR A 175 -3.35 -1.87 -9.88
C THR A 175 -4.75 -2.28 -9.48
N ASP A 176 -5.73 -1.57 -10.02
CA ASP A 176 -7.13 -1.98 -10.08
C ASP A 176 -7.58 -2.00 -11.55
N ASP A 177 -8.89 -1.96 -11.81
CA ASP A 177 -9.42 -2.06 -13.17
C ASP A 177 -9.02 -0.86 -14.05
N ASP A 178 -8.89 0.34 -13.48
CA ASP A 178 -8.70 1.59 -14.21
C ASP A 178 -7.41 2.34 -13.83
N VAL A 179 -6.80 1.99 -12.67
CA VAL A 179 -5.63 2.71 -12.12
C VAL A 179 -4.44 1.79 -11.97
N THR A 180 -3.28 2.26 -12.38
CA THR A 180 -1.99 1.62 -12.06
C THR A 180 -1.08 2.65 -11.39
N ALA A 181 -0.56 2.33 -10.22
CA ALA A 181 0.36 3.18 -9.48
C ALA A 181 1.69 2.49 -9.24
N TYR A 182 2.77 3.26 -9.33
CA TYR A 182 4.14 2.85 -9.01
C TYR A 182 4.68 3.80 -7.95
N GLY A 183 5.42 3.27 -6.98
CA GLY A 183 5.95 4.10 -5.90
C GLY A 183 7.35 3.72 -5.47
N ALA A 184 8.02 4.72 -4.89
CA ALA A 184 9.27 4.55 -4.16
C ALA A 184 9.16 5.27 -2.82
N ASN A 185 9.59 4.64 -1.74
CA ASN A 185 9.49 5.19 -0.40
C ASN A 185 10.71 4.93 0.46
N VAL A 186 10.81 5.70 1.52
CA VAL A 186 11.75 5.51 2.63
C VAL A 186 10.93 5.16 3.86
N ARG A 187 11.30 4.10 4.54
CA ARG A 187 10.66 3.65 5.78
C ARG A 187 11.64 3.71 6.94
N PHE A 188 11.16 4.23 8.06
CA PHE A 188 11.88 4.21 9.32
C PHE A 188 11.15 3.34 10.34
N TYR A 189 11.80 2.28 10.79
CA TYR A 189 11.30 1.38 11.85
C TYR A 189 11.73 1.88 13.22
N PHE A 190 10.85 1.76 14.21
CA PHE A 190 11.10 2.14 15.58
C PHE A 190 10.56 1.09 16.57
N GLY A 191 11.06 1.09 17.81
CA GLY A 191 10.55 0.21 18.86
C GLY A 191 11.03 -1.24 18.79
N ASN A 192 12.09 -1.50 18.04
CA ASN A 192 12.75 -2.81 17.99
C ASN A 192 13.70 -3.00 19.17
#